data_f5a0bd317ce55cca905fb963e5476986
#
_entry.id   f5a0bd317ce55cca905fb963e5476986
#
_cell.length_a   1.000
_cell.length_b   1.000
_cell.length_c   1.000
_cell.angle_alpha   90.00
_cell.angle_beta   90.00
_cell.angle_gamma   90.00
#
_symmetry.space_group_name_H-M   'P 1'
#
loop_
_entity.id
_entity.type
_entity.pdbx_description
1 polymer ?
#
loop_
_entity_poly.entity_id
_entity_poly.type
_entity_poly.pdbx_seq_one_letter_code
_entity_poly.pdbx_strand_id
1 'polypeptide(L)'
;MGQEAPWLPPSAPPAAQHRQPPTKTVRKTSGDTWWQRLRFEATDALTSGALSERLVRASSAVEAPITTGRRVVVLGVAGGIGTTTVAALIAKLLGSIRQEAVMAIDATDETGRLLHYAGAEQNSLLSAAAAKLRAQPVRTLPDVVEPAAPCGNQVFALGRADVPAASDATIGSAEWTDLSAIFSRFVAVTVVDAGASPRSRHTAALLETAHAAVVVAPDTDFGAAREAAVRAVLAAAHPRTPVITVRTRSSQLGEQAEDDAALPFDRHLADGGPIKLSQLGARTRIAATEIAGSALSAANRR
;
A
#
# COMPACT_ATOMS: atom_id res chain seq x y z
N MET A 1 -67.90 26.51 56.87
CA MET A 1 -67.72 26.03 55.50
C MET A 1 -66.22 25.79 55.32
N GLY A 2 -65.78 24.54 55.56
CA GLY A 2 -64.40 24.12 55.45
C GLY A 2 -64.13 23.67 53.99
N GLN A 3 -63.10 24.22 53.39
CA GLN A 3 -62.60 23.71 52.15
C GLN A 3 -61.55 22.66 52.47
N GLU A 4 -61.86 21.42 52.08
CA GLU A 4 -60.89 20.32 52.10
C GLU A 4 -59.81 20.55 51.01
N ALA A 5 -58.58 20.54 51.44
CA ALA A 5 -57.42 20.56 50.50
C ALA A 5 -57.28 19.22 49.76
N PRO A 6 -57.01 19.20 48.44
CA PRO A 6 -56.88 17.98 47.72
C PRO A 6 -55.62 17.23 48.17
N TRP A 7 -55.79 15.93 48.44
CA TRP A 7 -54.73 15.01 48.81
C TRP A 7 -53.77 14.83 47.62
N LEU A 8 -52.48 15.13 47.79
CA LEU A 8 -51.41 14.85 46.84
C LEU A 8 -50.70 13.57 47.33
N PRO A 9 -50.55 12.58 46.43
CA PRO A 9 -49.77 11.38 46.77
C PRO A 9 -48.32 11.73 47.05
N PRO A 10 -47.60 10.98 47.92
CA PRO A 10 -46.20 11.22 48.21
C PRO A 10 -45.34 11.00 46.96
N SER A 11 -44.41 11.93 46.72
CA SER A 11 -43.45 11.89 45.65
C SER A 11 -42.64 10.58 45.71
N ALA A 12 -42.58 9.89 44.60
CA ALA A 12 -41.78 8.68 44.45
C ALA A 12 -40.29 8.96 44.76
N PRO A 13 -39.61 8.04 45.45
CA PRO A 13 -38.19 8.20 45.71
C PRO A 13 -37.40 8.30 44.39
N PRO A 14 -36.30 9.06 44.37
CA PRO A 14 -35.49 9.22 43.16
C PRO A 14 -34.98 7.84 42.70
N ALA A 15 -35.21 7.55 41.43
CA ALA A 15 -34.75 6.33 40.80
C ALA A 15 -33.24 6.15 41.04
N ALA A 16 -32.90 5.00 41.63
CA ALA A 16 -31.50 4.62 41.83
C ALA A 16 -30.75 4.74 40.50
N GLN A 17 -29.82 5.68 40.46
CA GLN A 17 -28.90 5.80 39.33
C GLN A 17 -28.14 4.47 39.23
N HIS A 18 -28.47 3.67 38.23
CA HIS A 18 -27.64 2.55 37.80
C HIS A 18 -26.27 3.13 37.48
N ARG A 19 -25.32 3.01 38.42
CA ARG A 19 -23.91 3.13 38.14
C ARG A 19 -23.60 2.07 37.11
N GLN A 20 -23.47 2.49 35.85
CA GLN A 20 -22.83 1.67 34.82
C GLN A 20 -21.46 1.30 35.37
N PRO A 21 -21.09 0.02 35.35
CA PRO A 21 -19.73 -0.39 35.69
C PRO A 21 -18.78 0.37 34.76
N PRO A 22 -17.61 0.81 35.25
CA PRO A 22 -16.63 1.48 34.38
C PRO A 22 -16.35 0.56 33.23
N THR A 23 -16.69 0.98 32.01
CA THR A 23 -16.17 0.39 30.80
C THR A 23 -14.66 0.42 30.94
N LYS A 24 -14.08 -0.73 31.27
CA LYS A 24 -12.64 -0.93 31.15
C LYS A 24 -12.32 -0.62 29.70
N THR A 25 -11.90 0.62 29.45
CA THR A 25 -11.08 0.91 28.29
C THR A 25 -9.89 -0.01 28.44
N VAL A 26 -9.96 -1.15 27.75
CA VAL A 26 -8.80 -1.99 27.52
C VAL A 26 -7.86 -1.06 26.79
N ARG A 27 -6.92 -0.44 27.53
CA ARG A 27 -5.71 0.07 26.94
C ARG A 27 -5.22 -1.09 26.11
N LYS A 28 -5.28 -0.96 24.77
CA LYS A 28 -4.52 -1.82 23.88
C LYS A 28 -3.08 -1.64 24.32
N THR A 29 -2.65 -2.48 25.25
CA THR A 29 -1.24 -2.75 25.42
C THR A 29 -0.76 -3.07 24.02
N SER A 30 0.32 -2.44 23.62
CA SER A 30 1.08 -2.75 22.42
C SER A 30 1.47 -4.24 22.50
N GLY A 31 0.50 -5.10 22.29
CA GLY A 31 0.67 -6.53 22.10
C GLY A 31 1.10 -6.72 20.67
N ASP A 32 1.87 -7.73 20.44
CA ASP A 32 2.47 -8.16 19.20
C ASP A 32 1.74 -7.64 17.96
N THR A 33 2.45 -6.94 17.10
CA THR A 33 1.89 -6.46 15.84
C THR A 33 1.25 -7.66 15.15
N TRP A 34 0.14 -7.44 14.39
CA TRP A 34 -0.52 -8.53 13.65
C TRP A 34 0.51 -9.39 12.88
N TRP A 35 1.63 -8.79 12.52
CA TRP A 35 2.78 -9.41 11.86
C TRP A 35 3.54 -10.39 12.77
N GLN A 36 3.74 -10.05 14.04
CA GLN A 36 4.32 -10.98 15.01
C GLN A 36 3.39 -12.17 15.26
N ARG A 37 2.07 -11.94 15.32
CA ARG A 37 1.07 -13.02 15.36
C ARG A 37 1.11 -13.87 14.10
N LEU A 38 1.28 -13.24 12.92
CA LEU A 38 1.41 -13.97 11.67
C LEU A 38 2.63 -14.90 11.65
N ARG A 39 3.76 -14.45 12.21
CA ARG A 39 4.96 -15.31 12.35
C ARG A 39 4.67 -16.52 13.24
N PHE A 40 3.93 -16.35 14.34
CA PHE A 40 3.53 -17.44 15.22
C PHE A 40 2.47 -18.36 14.56
N GLU A 41 1.43 -17.82 13.98
CA GLU A 41 0.38 -18.61 13.30
C GLU A 41 0.91 -19.32 12.05
N ALA A 42 1.86 -18.72 11.32
CA ALA A 42 2.48 -19.35 10.16
C ALA A 42 3.42 -20.50 10.54
N THR A 43 4.07 -20.46 11.69
CA THR A 43 4.88 -21.55 12.20
C THR A 43 4.03 -22.73 12.69
N ASP A 44 2.83 -22.46 13.22
CA ASP A 44 1.93 -23.54 13.72
C ASP A 44 1.05 -24.14 12.61
N ALA A 45 0.66 -23.35 11.61
CA ALA A 45 -0.28 -23.78 10.56
C ALA A 45 0.40 -24.34 9.29
N LEU A 46 1.70 -24.10 9.11
CA LEU A 46 2.44 -24.53 7.92
C LEU A 46 3.18 -25.85 8.21
N THR A 47 2.58 -26.93 7.79
CA THR A 47 3.12 -28.30 7.88
C THR A 47 4.38 -28.54 7.03
N SER A 48 4.89 -27.53 6.31
CA SER A 48 6.14 -27.63 5.56
C SER A 48 7.13 -26.56 6.00
N GLY A 49 8.30 -26.95 6.47
CA GLY A 49 9.41 -26.05 6.86
C GLY A 49 9.78 -25.07 5.74
N ALA A 50 9.60 -25.44 4.48
CA ALA A 50 9.89 -24.61 3.31
C ALA A 50 9.09 -23.30 3.27
N LEU A 51 7.78 -23.32 3.60
CA LEU A 51 6.95 -22.09 3.61
C LEU A 51 7.33 -21.16 4.76
N SER A 52 7.68 -21.73 5.91
CA SER A 52 8.17 -20.93 7.06
C SER A 52 9.50 -20.26 6.75
N GLU A 53 10.43 -20.96 6.10
CA GLU A 53 11.71 -20.39 5.67
C GLU A 53 11.53 -19.28 4.63
N ARG A 54 10.61 -19.45 3.67
CA ARG A 54 10.28 -18.42 2.68
C ARG A 54 9.76 -17.16 3.37
N LEU A 55 8.83 -17.29 4.30
CA LEU A 55 8.29 -16.15 5.03
C LEU A 55 9.35 -15.44 5.87
N VAL A 56 10.21 -16.17 6.58
CA VAL A 56 11.31 -15.58 7.35
C VAL A 56 12.27 -14.82 6.45
N ARG A 57 12.66 -15.40 5.32
CA ARG A 57 13.55 -14.76 4.35
C ARG A 57 12.91 -13.50 3.75
N ALA A 58 11.63 -13.56 3.37
CA ALA A 58 10.90 -12.43 2.83
C ALA A 58 10.77 -11.30 3.85
N SER A 59 10.47 -11.63 5.12
CA SER A 59 10.38 -10.65 6.20
C SER A 59 11.71 -9.96 6.46
N SER A 60 12.80 -10.73 6.52
CA SER A 60 14.14 -10.17 6.70
C SER A 60 14.53 -9.23 5.55
N ALA A 61 14.10 -9.53 4.32
CA ALA A 61 14.32 -8.66 3.18
C ALA A 61 13.52 -7.33 3.29
N VAL A 62 12.31 -7.37 3.86
CA VAL A 62 11.50 -6.17 4.12
C VAL A 62 12.09 -5.35 5.27
N GLU A 63 12.66 -5.98 6.29
CA GLU A 63 13.30 -5.33 7.45
C GLU A 63 14.72 -4.80 7.13
N ALA A 64 15.25 -5.07 5.94
CA ALA A 64 16.60 -4.66 5.57
C ALA A 64 16.82 -3.14 5.78
N PRO A 65 17.99 -2.72 6.29
CA PRO A 65 18.28 -1.31 6.54
C PRO A 65 18.19 -0.48 5.26
N ILE A 66 17.65 0.72 5.38
CA ILE A 66 17.57 1.73 4.32
C ILE A 66 18.34 2.96 4.79
N THR A 67 19.33 3.40 4.01
CA THR A 67 20.14 4.58 4.34
C THR A 67 19.52 5.88 3.83
N THR A 68 18.83 5.81 2.70
CA THR A 68 18.07 6.90 2.09
C THR A 68 16.77 6.36 1.53
N GLY A 69 15.73 7.20 1.44
CA GLY A 69 14.43 6.76 0.94
C GLY A 69 14.50 6.05 -0.41
N ARG A 70 13.84 4.91 -0.54
CA ARG A 70 13.77 4.10 -1.75
C ARG A 70 12.49 4.37 -2.53
N ARG A 71 12.59 4.37 -3.86
CA ARG A 71 11.44 4.52 -4.76
C ARG A 71 11.28 3.26 -5.60
N VAL A 72 10.10 2.67 -5.50
CA VAL A 72 9.68 1.50 -6.27
C VAL A 72 8.57 1.92 -7.21
N VAL A 73 8.79 1.83 -8.51
CA VAL A 73 7.76 2.13 -9.51
C VAL A 73 7.11 0.82 -9.95
N VAL A 74 5.80 0.73 -9.82
CA VAL A 74 5.00 -0.43 -10.22
C VAL A 74 4.28 -0.09 -11.51
N LEU A 75 4.45 -0.91 -12.54
CA LEU A 75 3.84 -0.71 -13.86
C LEU A 75 3.31 -2.02 -14.42
N GLY A 76 2.19 -1.95 -15.11
CA GLY A 76 1.53 -3.09 -15.73
C GLY A 76 1.84 -3.22 -17.22
N VAL A 77 1.86 -4.45 -17.73
CA VAL A 77 1.96 -4.71 -19.18
C VAL A 77 0.64 -4.48 -19.91
N ALA A 78 -0.48 -4.39 -19.17
CA ALA A 78 -1.82 -4.12 -19.68
C ALA A 78 -2.71 -3.56 -18.57
N GLY A 79 -3.84 -2.95 -18.94
CA GLY A 79 -4.89 -2.53 -17.98
C GLY A 79 -5.61 -3.73 -17.35
N GLY A 80 -6.11 -3.56 -16.12
CA GLY A 80 -6.97 -4.55 -15.45
C GLY A 80 -6.26 -5.81 -14.91
N ILE A 81 -4.94 -5.86 -14.91
CA ILE A 81 -4.14 -7.02 -14.47
C ILE A 81 -3.73 -6.96 -12.99
N GLY A 82 -4.19 -5.96 -12.24
CA GLY A 82 -3.90 -5.84 -10.82
C GLY A 82 -2.67 -5.00 -10.47
N THR A 83 -2.17 -4.15 -11.37
CA THR A 83 -1.02 -3.25 -11.12
C THR A 83 -1.21 -2.43 -9.85
N THR A 84 -2.32 -1.71 -9.73
CA THR A 84 -2.67 -0.92 -8.55
C THR A 84 -2.81 -1.77 -7.29
N THR A 85 -3.36 -2.98 -7.42
CA THR A 85 -3.47 -3.94 -6.29
C THR A 85 -2.08 -4.34 -5.78
N VAL A 86 -1.14 -4.64 -6.69
CA VAL A 86 0.25 -4.97 -6.34
C VAL A 86 0.94 -3.78 -5.69
N ALA A 87 0.77 -2.56 -6.22
CA ALA A 87 1.32 -1.34 -5.62
C ALA A 87 0.80 -1.13 -4.19
N ALA A 88 -0.51 -1.25 -3.99
CA ALA A 88 -1.13 -1.13 -2.67
C ALA A 88 -0.66 -2.23 -1.70
N LEU A 89 -0.54 -3.48 -2.16
CA LEU A 89 -0.02 -4.59 -1.36
C LEU A 89 1.41 -4.32 -0.89
N ILE A 90 2.31 -3.92 -1.80
CA ILE A 90 3.69 -3.57 -1.46
C ILE A 90 3.71 -2.47 -0.41
N ALA A 91 2.98 -1.37 -0.63
CA ALA A 91 2.94 -0.25 0.32
C ALA A 91 2.43 -0.67 1.70
N LYS A 92 1.32 -1.42 1.75
CA LYS A 92 0.71 -1.87 3.02
C LYS A 92 1.59 -2.86 3.77
N LEU A 93 2.26 -3.77 3.07
CA LEU A 93 3.18 -4.73 3.69
C LEU A 93 4.42 -4.02 4.23
N LEU A 94 5.02 -3.14 3.45
CA LEU A 94 6.15 -2.34 3.90
C LEU A 94 5.78 -1.52 5.15
N GLY A 95 4.66 -0.81 5.13
CA GLY A 95 4.22 -0.01 6.27
C GLY A 95 3.81 -0.83 7.48
N SER A 96 3.39 -2.09 7.32
CA SER A 96 3.01 -2.95 8.44
C SER A 96 4.17 -3.66 9.11
N ILE A 97 5.26 -3.89 8.38
CA ILE A 97 6.46 -4.58 8.86
C ILE A 97 7.49 -3.57 9.35
N ARG A 98 7.69 -2.50 8.58
CA ARG A 98 8.59 -1.41 8.94
C ARG A 98 7.88 -0.42 9.86
N GLN A 99 8.64 0.24 10.70
CA GLN A 99 8.11 1.30 11.60
C GLN A 99 8.28 2.70 11.00
N GLU A 100 8.94 2.79 9.84
CA GLU A 100 9.13 4.03 9.12
C GLU A 100 7.98 4.33 8.17
N ALA A 101 7.82 5.61 7.82
CA ALA A 101 6.79 6.05 6.91
C ALA A 101 6.97 5.48 5.49
N VAL A 102 5.87 5.05 4.90
CA VAL A 102 5.76 4.59 3.51
C VAL A 102 4.76 5.48 2.78
N MET A 103 5.17 6.02 1.63
CA MET A 103 4.31 6.81 0.76
C MET A 103 3.84 5.98 -0.42
N ALA A 104 2.53 5.87 -0.61
CA ALA A 104 1.90 5.28 -1.79
C ALA A 104 1.43 6.40 -2.73
N ILE A 105 1.87 6.39 -3.97
CA ILE A 105 1.56 7.45 -4.94
C ILE A 105 0.84 6.87 -6.14
N ASP A 106 -0.37 7.33 -6.38
CA ASP A 106 -1.09 7.09 -7.62
C ASP A 106 -0.66 8.12 -8.66
N ALA A 107 0.20 7.69 -9.56
CA ALA A 107 0.71 8.48 -10.67
C ALA A 107 0.16 7.99 -12.02
N THR A 108 -0.99 7.32 -12.02
CA THR A 108 -1.62 6.83 -13.25
C THR A 108 -2.16 7.98 -14.11
N ASP A 109 -2.12 7.82 -15.43
CA ASP A 109 -2.72 8.78 -16.37
C ASP A 109 -4.27 8.72 -16.38
N GLU A 110 -4.83 7.65 -15.82
CA GLU A 110 -6.27 7.38 -15.73
C GLU A 110 -6.76 7.55 -14.29
N THR A 111 -8.06 7.33 -14.07
CA THR A 111 -8.65 7.33 -12.73
C THR A 111 -8.02 6.22 -11.89
N GLY A 112 -7.11 6.57 -11.01
CA GLY A 112 -6.42 5.62 -10.16
C GLY A 112 -7.27 5.18 -8.96
N ARG A 113 -7.05 3.97 -8.49
CA ARG A 113 -7.73 3.39 -7.31
C ARG A 113 -6.78 3.08 -6.16
N LEU A 114 -5.55 3.59 -6.22
CA LEU A 114 -4.54 3.28 -5.22
C LEU A 114 -4.96 3.72 -3.82
N LEU A 115 -5.52 4.92 -3.67
CA LEU A 115 -5.99 5.44 -2.39
C LEU A 115 -7.06 4.54 -1.79
N HIS A 116 -8.03 4.12 -2.62
CA HIS A 116 -9.09 3.20 -2.21
C HIS A 116 -8.52 1.86 -1.73
N TYR A 117 -7.64 1.23 -2.51
CA TYR A 117 -7.02 -0.05 -2.14
C TYR A 117 -6.09 0.08 -0.92
N ALA A 118 -5.41 1.21 -0.76
CA ALA A 118 -4.62 1.50 0.42
C ALA A 118 -5.49 1.70 1.68
N GLY A 119 -6.77 1.98 1.53
CA GLY A 119 -7.72 2.21 2.62
C GLY A 119 -7.72 3.65 3.13
N ALA A 120 -7.45 4.61 2.23
CA ALA A 120 -7.61 6.03 2.53
C ALA A 120 -9.10 6.37 2.71
N GLU A 121 -9.42 7.10 3.75
CA GLU A 121 -10.78 7.62 3.99
C GLU A 121 -11.02 8.97 3.32
N GLN A 122 -9.95 9.63 2.88
CA GLN A 122 -9.98 10.95 2.25
C GLN A 122 -9.20 10.93 0.94
N ASN A 123 -9.62 11.78 0.01
CA ASN A 123 -8.84 12.04 -1.19
C ASN A 123 -7.72 13.03 -0.88
N SER A 124 -6.52 12.76 -1.38
CA SER A 124 -5.36 13.65 -1.26
C SER A 124 -4.68 13.76 -2.61
N LEU A 125 -4.85 14.91 -3.25
CA LEU A 125 -4.35 15.16 -4.60
C LEU A 125 -2.83 15.27 -4.62
N LEU A 126 -2.19 14.52 -5.51
CA LEU A 126 -0.75 14.59 -5.71
C LEU A 126 -0.29 16.00 -6.13
N SER A 127 -1.01 16.65 -7.04
CA SER A 127 -0.71 18.02 -7.50
C SER A 127 -0.83 19.06 -6.39
N ALA A 128 -1.87 18.98 -5.55
CA ALA A 128 -2.04 19.88 -4.42
C ALA A 128 -0.95 19.68 -3.37
N ALA A 129 -0.59 18.43 -3.06
CA ALA A 129 0.50 18.11 -2.18
C ALA A 129 1.84 18.62 -2.70
N ALA A 130 2.12 18.44 -4.00
CA ALA A 130 3.32 18.95 -4.64
C ALA A 130 3.41 20.47 -4.58
N ALA A 131 2.31 21.18 -4.85
CA ALA A 131 2.25 22.64 -4.73
C ALA A 131 2.53 23.09 -3.28
N LYS A 132 1.92 22.44 -2.29
CA LYS A 132 2.12 22.75 -0.87
C LYS A 132 3.55 22.51 -0.42
N LEU A 133 4.12 21.35 -0.75
CA LEU A 133 5.49 20.98 -0.35
C LEU A 133 6.57 21.87 -1.01
N ARG A 134 6.28 22.49 -2.15
CA ARG A 134 7.17 23.47 -2.79
C ARG A 134 7.02 24.88 -2.21
N ALA A 135 5.83 25.24 -1.76
CA ALA A 135 5.55 26.56 -1.23
C ALA A 135 6.10 26.79 0.20
N GLN A 136 6.43 25.74 0.92
CA GLN A 136 6.85 25.81 2.33
C GLN A 136 8.16 25.06 2.57
N PRO A 137 8.99 25.50 3.53
CA PRO A 137 10.17 24.73 3.93
C PRO A 137 9.78 23.40 4.55
N VAL A 138 10.20 22.29 3.96
CA VAL A 138 10.00 20.93 4.47
C VAL A 138 11.18 20.59 5.38
N ARG A 139 10.93 20.40 6.67
CA ARG A 139 11.95 20.17 7.70
C ARG A 139 11.78 18.85 8.43
N THR A 140 10.56 18.34 8.50
CA THR A 140 10.19 17.16 9.31
C THR A 140 9.31 16.20 8.51
N LEU A 141 9.22 14.95 8.97
CA LEU A 141 8.29 13.97 8.40
C LEU A 141 6.82 14.46 8.46
N PRO A 142 6.33 15.04 9.57
CA PRO A 142 4.98 15.61 9.59
C PRO A 142 4.71 16.60 8.45
N ASP A 143 5.66 17.44 8.07
CA ASP A 143 5.48 18.40 6.96
C ASP A 143 5.21 17.66 5.63
N VAL A 144 5.83 16.48 5.45
CA VAL A 144 5.70 15.67 4.23
C VAL A 144 4.41 14.89 4.18
N VAL A 145 3.96 14.33 5.32
CA VAL A 145 2.80 13.45 5.35
C VAL A 145 1.49 14.19 5.58
N GLU A 146 1.52 15.43 6.05
CA GLU A 146 0.33 16.22 6.33
C GLU A 146 -0.60 16.40 5.11
N PRO A 147 -0.09 16.63 3.86
CA PRO A 147 -0.97 16.69 2.69
C PRO A 147 -1.43 15.33 2.17
N ALA A 148 -0.96 14.22 2.73
CA ALA A 148 -1.29 12.87 2.30
C ALA A 148 -2.39 12.23 3.15
N ALA A 149 -3.18 11.35 2.55
CA ALA A 149 -4.21 10.59 3.25
C ALA A 149 -3.57 9.47 4.09
N PRO A 150 -3.84 9.40 5.40
CA PRO A 150 -3.38 8.29 6.22
C PRO A 150 -4.16 7.01 5.89
N CYS A 151 -3.42 5.90 5.70
CA CYS A 151 -3.96 4.58 5.34
C CYS A 151 -3.72 3.51 6.42
N GLY A 152 -3.28 3.93 7.61
CA GLY A 152 -2.89 3.05 8.72
C GLY A 152 -1.49 2.45 8.56
N ASN A 153 -0.93 1.89 9.64
CA ASN A 153 0.37 1.21 9.66
C ASN A 153 1.50 2.00 8.99
N GLN A 154 1.64 3.30 9.31
CA GLN A 154 2.66 4.19 8.73
C GLN A 154 2.56 4.37 7.19
N VAL A 155 1.45 3.98 6.57
CA VAL A 155 1.21 4.22 5.14
C VAL A 155 0.43 5.51 4.95
N PHE A 156 0.93 6.34 4.05
CA PHE A 156 0.31 7.59 3.61
C PHE A 156 0.14 7.53 2.09
N ALA A 157 -0.97 8.04 1.57
CA ALA A 157 -1.26 7.96 0.15
C ALA A 157 -1.52 9.34 -0.47
N LEU A 158 -0.99 9.53 -1.66
CA LEU A 158 -1.27 10.65 -2.54
C LEU A 158 -1.77 10.12 -3.87
N GLY A 159 -2.79 10.72 -4.41
CA GLY A 159 -3.38 10.24 -5.64
C GLY A 159 -4.09 11.31 -6.42
N ARG A 160 -4.63 10.88 -7.54
CA ARG A 160 -5.50 11.67 -8.36
C ARG A 160 -6.91 11.64 -7.75
N ALA A 161 -7.63 12.76 -7.77
CA ALA A 161 -9.04 12.75 -7.45
C ALA A 161 -9.82 12.08 -8.58
N ASP A 162 -11.01 11.56 -8.25
CA ASP A 162 -12.03 11.14 -9.21
C ASP A 162 -12.60 12.36 -9.99
N VAL A 163 -11.72 13.14 -10.60
CA VAL A 163 -12.09 14.30 -11.42
C VAL A 163 -12.04 13.89 -12.88
N PRO A 164 -13.05 14.24 -13.69
CA PRO A 164 -13.02 13.98 -15.13
C PRO A 164 -11.74 14.49 -15.78
N ALA A 165 -11.25 13.77 -16.79
CA ALA A 165 -9.94 13.92 -17.45
C ALA A 165 -9.60 15.33 -18.03
N ALA A 166 -10.42 16.34 -17.80
CA ALA A 166 -10.26 17.69 -18.35
C ALA A 166 -9.36 18.63 -17.53
N SER A 167 -8.84 18.20 -16.39
CA SER A 167 -7.88 19.01 -15.63
C SER A 167 -6.49 18.38 -15.72
N ASP A 168 -5.46 19.21 -15.99
CA ASP A 168 -4.03 18.89 -15.99
C ASP A 168 -3.53 18.40 -14.60
N ALA A 169 -4.09 17.28 -14.14
CA ALA A 169 -3.78 16.72 -12.82
C ALA A 169 -2.53 15.83 -12.82
N THR A 170 -1.88 15.66 -13.98
CA THR A 170 -0.62 14.93 -14.10
C THR A 170 0.53 15.82 -13.64
N ILE A 171 1.28 15.34 -12.66
CA ILE A 171 2.48 16.05 -12.20
C ILE A 171 3.54 16.07 -13.31
N GLY A 172 4.14 17.23 -13.55
CA GLY A 172 5.20 17.38 -14.55
C GLY A 172 6.50 16.67 -14.14
N SER A 173 7.35 16.34 -15.12
CA SER A 173 8.62 15.62 -14.87
C SER A 173 9.54 16.38 -13.89
N ALA A 174 9.70 17.69 -14.05
CA ALA A 174 10.49 18.51 -13.12
C ALA A 174 9.88 18.53 -11.72
N GLU A 175 8.58 18.70 -11.64
CA GLU A 175 7.83 18.70 -10.38
C GLU A 175 7.94 17.34 -9.67
N TRP A 176 7.87 16.23 -10.41
CA TRP A 176 8.10 14.91 -9.88
C TRP A 176 9.51 14.75 -9.33
N THR A 177 10.51 15.24 -10.04
CA THR A 177 11.92 15.17 -9.59
C THR A 177 12.10 15.85 -8.24
N ASP A 178 11.58 17.09 -8.08
CA ASP A 178 11.63 17.83 -6.84
C ASP A 178 10.90 17.10 -5.69
N LEU A 179 9.68 16.65 -5.96
CA LEU A 179 8.86 15.93 -4.98
C LEU A 179 9.50 14.61 -4.55
N SER A 180 10.06 13.88 -5.50
CA SER A 180 10.74 12.61 -5.25
C SER A 180 12.01 12.79 -4.38
N ALA A 181 12.70 13.93 -4.52
CA ALA A 181 13.84 14.28 -3.69
C ALA A 181 13.39 14.59 -2.25
N ILE A 182 12.27 15.30 -2.07
CA ILE A 182 11.68 15.54 -0.75
C ILE A 182 11.33 14.21 -0.08
N PHE A 183 10.60 13.34 -0.76
CA PHE A 183 10.23 12.03 -0.19
C PHE A 183 11.45 11.21 0.23
N SER A 184 12.52 11.21 -0.57
CA SER A 184 13.74 10.43 -0.25
C SER A 184 14.43 10.86 1.05
N ARG A 185 14.19 12.06 1.52
CA ARG A 185 14.79 12.57 2.76
C ARG A 185 14.01 12.18 4.02
N PHE A 186 12.71 11.97 3.91
CA PHE A 186 11.83 11.85 5.07
C PHE A 186 11.04 10.54 5.10
N VAL A 187 10.87 9.89 3.95
CA VAL A 187 10.06 8.67 3.80
C VAL A 187 10.98 7.51 3.46
N ALA A 188 10.85 6.40 4.18
CA ALA A 188 11.70 5.23 3.96
C ALA A 188 11.47 4.59 2.59
N VAL A 189 10.21 4.42 2.20
CA VAL A 189 9.88 3.86 0.88
C VAL A 189 8.74 4.64 0.25
N THR A 190 8.92 5.00 -1.01
CA THR A 190 7.86 5.52 -1.88
C THR A 190 7.50 4.45 -2.91
N VAL A 191 6.25 4.01 -2.92
CA VAL A 191 5.69 3.08 -3.90
C VAL A 191 4.83 3.87 -4.87
N VAL A 192 5.16 3.83 -6.15
CA VAL A 192 4.50 4.63 -7.20
C VAL A 192 3.77 3.70 -8.15
N ASP A 193 2.46 3.82 -8.22
CA ASP A 193 1.65 3.18 -9.26
C ASP A 193 1.72 4.01 -10.54
N ALA A 194 2.37 3.48 -11.56
CA ALA A 194 2.51 4.11 -12.87
C ALA A 194 1.46 3.62 -13.89
N GLY A 195 0.51 2.77 -13.47
CA GLY A 195 -0.53 2.23 -14.35
C GLY A 195 0.02 1.27 -15.40
N ALA A 196 -0.59 1.27 -16.58
CA ALA A 196 -0.33 0.31 -17.65
C ALA A 196 0.26 0.93 -18.93
N SER A 197 0.90 2.09 -18.83
CA SER A 197 1.44 2.82 -19.98
C SER A 197 2.98 2.88 -19.98
N PRO A 198 3.69 1.75 -20.15
CA PRO A 198 5.16 1.67 -19.98
C PRO A 198 5.96 2.53 -20.95
N ARG A 199 5.35 3.01 -22.04
CA ARG A 199 5.98 3.86 -23.06
C ARG A 199 5.58 5.33 -22.96
N SER A 200 4.76 5.73 -21.97
CA SER A 200 4.38 7.12 -21.82
C SER A 200 5.56 7.96 -21.32
N ARG A 201 5.58 9.24 -21.70
CA ARG A 201 6.60 10.18 -21.19
C ARG A 201 6.52 10.35 -19.67
N HIS A 202 5.31 10.23 -19.14
CA HIS A 202 5.06 10.29 -17.71
C HIS A 202 5.73 9.11 -16.99
N THR A 203 5.48 7.87 -17.43
CA THR A 203 6.13 6.67 -16.88
C THR A 203 7.66 6.75 -16.98
N ALA A 204 8.19 7.25 -18.10
CA ALA A 204 9.63 7.45 -18.26
C ALA A 204 10.19 8.39 -17.17
N ALA A 205 9.53 9.52 -16.90
CA ALA A 205 9.95 10.46 -15.86
C ALA A 205 9.91 9.84 -14.45
N LEU A 206 8.91 9.00 -14.15
CA LEU A 206 8.84 8.25 -12.88
C LEU A 206 10.03 7.30 -12.74
N LEU A 207 10.38 6.60 -13.82
CA LEU A 207 11.46 5.61 -13.86
C LEU A 207 12.87 6.24 -13.77
N GLU A 208 13.08 7.47 -14.23
CA GLU A 208 14.35 8.18 -14.08
C GLU A 208 14.78 8.30 -12.62
N THR A 209 13.83 8.48 -11.73
CA THR A 209 14.08 8.59 -10.28
C THR A 209 13.92 7.27 -9.53
N ALA A 210 13.45 6.20 -10.17
CA ALA A 210 13.19 4.92 -9.54
C ALA A 210 14.46 4.20 -9.10
N HIS A 211 14.43 3.56 -7.93
CA HIS A 211 15.48 2.67 -7.45
C HIS A 211 15.23 1.22 -7.88
N ALA A 212 13.96 0.84 -8.10
CA ALA A 212 13.57 -0.42 -8.71
C ALA A 212 12.26 -0.26 -9.48
N ALA A 213 12.05 -1.10 -10.48
CA ALA A 213 10.79 -1.23 -11.20
C ALA A 213 10.17 -2.61 -10.95
N VAL A 214 8.86 -2.64 -10.73
CA VAL A 214 8.05 -3.86 -10.61
C VAL A 214 7.16 -3.93 -11.83
N VAL A 215 7.38 -4.92 -12.69
CA VAL A 215 6.55 -5.17 -13.87
C VAL A 215 5.49 -6.20 -13.51
N VAL A 216 4.23 -5.80 -13.59
CA VAL A 216 3.07 -6.67 -13.33
C VAL A 216 2.56 -7.23 -14.65
N ALA A 217 2.41 -8.55 -14.74
CA ALA A 217 1.91 -9.27 -15.90
C ALA A 217 0.91 -10.36 -15.49
N PRO A 218 -0.10 -10.68 -16.30
CA PRO A 218 -0.93 -11.84 -16.03
C PRO A 218 -0.12 -13.13 -16.23
N ASP A 219 -0.41 -14.15 -15.43
CA ASP A 219 0.24 -15.47 -15.52
C ASP A 219 -0.33 -16.27 -16.69
N THR A 220 0.04 -15.85 -17.90
CA THR A 220 -0.36 -16.43 -19.18
C THR A 220 0.75 -16.25 -20.21
N ASP A 221 0.77 -17.04 -21.29
CA ASP A 221 1.73 -16.88 -22.40
C ASP A 221 1.71 -15.48 -22.99
N PHE A 222 0.53 -14.90 -23.16
CA PHE A 222 0.38 -13.52 -23.61
C PHE A 222 1.01 -12.51 -22.62
N GLY A 223 0.82 -12.75 -21.33
CA GLY A 223 1.45 -11.95 -20.27
C GLY A 223 2.96 -12.04 -20.33
N ALA A 224 3.52 -13.24 -20.49
CA ALA A 224 4.94 -13.47 -20.58
C ALA A 224 5.57 -12.76 -21.80
N ALA A 225 4.93 -12.83 -22.97
CA ALA A 225 5.39 -12.13 -24.17
C ALA A 225 5.39 -10.60 -23.98
N ARG A 226 4.35 -10.04 -23.38
CA ARG A 226 4.27 -8.59 -23.09
C ARG A 226 5.29 -8.17 -22.03
N GLU A 227 5.47 -8.98 -20.99
CA GLU A 227 6.50 -8.77 -19.97
C GLU A 227 7.89 -8.65 -20.61
N ALA A 228 8.25 -9.61 -21.46
CA ALA A 228 9.53 -9.59 -22.16
C ALA A 228 9.73 -8.30 -22.99
N ALA A 229 8.68 -7.84 -23.68
CA ALA A 229 8.73 -6.61 -24.45
C ALA A 229 8.90 -5.36 -23.54
N VAL A 230 8.19 -5.28 -22.40
CA VAL A 230 8.33 -4.19 -21.46
C VAL A 230 9.72 -4.19 -20.82
N ARG A 231 10.23 -5.35 -20.41
CA ARG A 231 11.59 -5.48 -19.86
C ARG A 231 12.67 -5.03 -20.85
N ALA A 232 12.52 -5.36 -22.13
CA ALA A 232 13.44 -4.89 -23.16
C ALA A 232 13.45 -3.36 -23.29
N VAL A 233 12.28 -2.73 -23.25
CA VAL A 233 12.15 -1.26 -23.23
C VAL A 233 12.83 -0.66 -22.00
N LEU A 234 12.56 -1.22 -20.81
CA LEU A 234 13.16 -0.74 -19.56
C LEU A 234 14.69 -0.93 -19.55
N ALA A 235 15.19 -2.06 -20.01
CA ALA A 235 16.63 -2.32 -20.09
C ALA A 235 17.35 -1.34 -21.03
N ALA A 236 16.71 -0.94 -22.14
CA ALA A 236 17.26 0.02 -23.07
C ALA A 236 17.23 1.46 -22.54
N ALA A 237 16.09 1.89 -21.94
CA ALA A 237 15.88 3.26 -21.50
C ALA A 237 16.43 3.53 -20.08
N HIS A 238 16.37 2.55 -19.19
CA HIS A 238 16.73 2.67 -17.77
C HIS A 238 17.65 1.52 -17.31
N PRO A 239 18.84 1.34 -17.90
CA PRO A 239 19.71 0.16 -17.68
C PRO A 239 20.18 0.02 -16.23
N ARG A 240 20.13 1.09 -15.44
CA ARG A 240 20.55 1.06 -14.04
C ARG A 240 19.41 0.72 -13.07
N THR A 241 18.18 0.65 -13.54
CA THR A 241 17.01 0.38 -12.69
C THR A 241 16.73 -1.11 -12.67
N PRO A 242 16.96 -1.81 -11.54
CA PRO A 242 16.64 -3.22 -11.41
C PRO A 242 15.15 -3.46 -11.66
N VAL A 243 14.84 -4.51 -12.42
CA VAL A 243 13.46 -4.87 -12.75
C VAL A 243 13.15 -6.22 -12.14
N ILE A 244 12.06 -6.29 -11.37
CA ILE A 244 11.45 -7.54 -10.91
C ILE A 244 10.11 -7.73 -11.61
N THR A 245 9.69 -8.97 -11.79
CA THR A 245 8.40 -9.31 -12.37
C THR A 245 7.48 -9.89 -11.31
N VAL A 246 6.21 -9.49 -11.37
CA VAL A 246 5.12 -10.07 -10.58
C VAL A 246 4.07 -10.59 -11.52
N ARG A 247 3.82 -11.90 -11.49
CA ARG A 247 2.73 -12.51 -12.24
C ARG A 247 1.48 -12.57 -11.39
N THR A 248 0.34 -12.17 -11.95
CA THR A 248 -0.96 -12.15 -11.26
C THR A 248 -1.89 -13.20 -11.85
N ARG A 249 -2.60 -13.91 -10.98
CA ARG A 249 -3.63 -14.88 -11.36
C ARG A 249 -5.01 -14.33 -11.11
N SER A 250 -5.86 -14.37 -12.13
CA SER A 250 -7.23 -13.87 -12.06
C SER A 250 -8.28 -14.95 -11.72
N SER A 251 -7.89 -16.22 -11.66
CA SER A 251 -8.81 -17.33 -11.35
C SER A 251 -8.15 -18.39 -10.46
N GLN A 252 -9.00 -19.18 -9.79
CA GLN A 252 -8.56 -20.35 -9.02
C GLN A 252 -8.30 -21.58 -9.92
N LEU A 253 -8.79 -21.54 -11.17
CA LEU A 253 -8.70 -22.62 -12.13
C LEU A 253 -7.37 -22.51 -12.88
N GLY A 254 -6.40 -23.29 -12.52
CA GLY A 254 -5.11 -23.41 -13.17
C GLY A 254 -4.16 -24.24 -12.32
N GLU A 255 -3.29 -25.02 -12.94
CA GLU A 255 -2.22 -25.73 -12.24
C GLU A 255 -1.37 -24.73 -11.44
N GLN A 256 -1.20 -25.03 -10.17
CA GLN A 256 -0.34 -24.26 -9.28
C GLN A 256 1.12 -24.59 -9.62
N ALA A 257 1.65 -24.00 -10.68
CA ALA A 257 3.09 -23.93 -10.79
C ALA A 257 3.59 -23.16 -9.54
N GLU A 258 4.51 -23.76 -8.82
CA GLU A 258 5.21 -23.15 -7.68
C GLU A 258 6.21 -22.09 -8.19
N ASP A 259 5.74 -21.14 -8.99
CA ASP A 259 6.58 -20.07 -9.48
C ASP A 259 6.68 -18.98 -8.40
N ASP A 260 7.87 -18.78 -7.89
CA ASP A 260 8.21 -17.97 -6.72
C ASP A 260 7.81 -16.48 -6.81
N ALA A 261 7.41 -16.01 -7.98
CA ALA A 261 7.04 -14.62 -8.23
C ALA A 261 5.55 -14.41 -8.58
N ALA A 262 4.68 -15.40 -8.36
CA ALA A 262 3.27 -15.30 -8.70
C ALA A 262 2.43 -14.88 -7.50
N LEU A 263 1.62 -13.81 -7.67
CA LEU A 263 0.55 -13.45 -6.74
C LEU A 263 -0.66 -14.35 -7.03
N PRO A 264 -1.05 -15.26 -6.12
CA PRO A 264 -2.18 -16.14 -6.34
C PRO A 264 -3.50 -15.38 -6.36
N PHE A 265 -4.54 -16.01 -6.92
CA PHE A 265 -5.90 -15.50 -6.79
C PHE A 265 -6.32 -15.45 -5.31
N ASP A 266 -6.87 -14.32 -4.90
CA ASP A 266 -7.39 -14.10 -3.56
C ASP A 266 -8.75 -13.41 -3.64
N ARG A 267 -9.76 -13.97 -2.95
CA ARG A 267 -11.13 -13.43 -2.98
C ARG A 267 -11.21 -12.01 -2.44
N HIS A 268 -10.50 -11.74 -1.33
CA HIS A 268 -10.50 -10.40 -0.75
C HIS A 268 -9.92 -9.34 -1.70
N LEU A 269 -8.90 -9.71 -2.49
CA LEU A 269 -8.36 -8.83 -3.53
C LEU A 269 -9.32 -8.70 -4.72
N ALA A 270 -10.00 -9.77 -5.10
CA ALA A 270 -10.95 -9.80 -6.19
C ALA A 270 -12.23 -8.99 -5.91
N ASP A 271 -12.62 -8.86 -4.64
CA ASP A 271 -13.76 -8.03 -4.24
C ASP A 271 -13.53 -6.53 -4.50
N GLY A 272 -12.29 -6.11 -4.76
CA GLY A 272 -11.95 -4.75 -5.18
C GLY A 272 -12.15 -3.68 -4.10
N GLY A 273 -12.28 -4.07 -2.84
CA GLY A 273 -12.37 -3.19 -1.68
C GLY A 273 -10.99 -2.78 -1.12
N PRO A 274 -10.98 -1.97 -0.04
CA PRO A 274 -9.74 -1.64 0.67
C PRO A 274 -9.02 -2.90 1.15
N ILE A 275 -7.73 -3.00 0.86
CA ILE A 275 -6.94 -4.18 1.19
C ILE A 275 -6.70 -4.26 2.71
N LYS A 276 -7.18 -5.34 3.31
CA LYS A 276 -6.94 -5.71 4.71
C LYS A 276 -6.03 -6.92 4.76
N LEU A 277 -4.78 -6.73 5.15
CA LEU A 277 -3.76 -7.79 5.15
C LEU A 277 -4.17 -9.01 6.00
N SER A 278 -4.98 -8.81 7.05
CA SER A 278 -5.52 -9.89 7.89
C SER A 278 -6.57 -10.77 7.20
N GLN A 279 -7.17 -10.30 6.10
CA GLN A 279 -8.19 -11.03 5.34
C GLN A 279 -7.61 -11.79 4.14
N LEU A 280 -6.34 -11.59 3.83
CA LEU A 280 -5.65 -12.34 2.77
C LEU A 280 -5.44 -13.79 3.17
N GLY A 281 -5.56 -14.69 2.23
CA GLY A 281 -5.17 -16.09 2.39
C GLY A 281 -3.69 -16.24 2.72
N ALA A 282 -3.29 -17.30 3.41
CA ALA A 282 -1.90 -17.51 3.85
C ALA A 282 -0.91 -17.49 2.68
N ARG A 283 -1.23 -18.16 1.57
CA ARG A 283 -0.39 -18.16 0.35
C ARG A 283 -0.22 -16.76 -0.24
N THR A 284 -1.31 -15.98 -0.31
CA THR A 284 -1.28 -14.60 -0.80
C THR A 284 -0.45 -13.71 0.08
N ARG A 285 -0.53 -13.87 1.40
CA ARG A 285 0.30 -13.11 2.36
C ARG A 285 1.79 -13.40 2.17
N ILE A 286 2.16 -14.66 2.01
CA ILE A 286 3.55 -15.07 1.78
C ILE A 286 4.04 -14.48 0.46
N ALA A 287 3.34 -14.71 -0.64
CA ALA A 287 3.70 -14.20 -1.96
C ALA A 287 3.82 -12.67 -1.97
N ALA A 288 2.86 -11.98 -1.37
CA ALA A 288 2.90 -10.52 -1.29
C ALA A 288 4.09 -10.01 -0.45
N THR A 289 4.46 -10.73 0.63
CA THR A 289 5.66 -10.40 1.43
C THR A 289 6.94 -10.62 0.64
N GLU A 290 7.04 -11.71 -0.13
CA GLU A 290 8.17 -11.98 -1.02
C GLU A 290 8.29 -10.92 -2.11
N ILE A 291 7.18 -10.49 -2.69
CA ILE A 291 7.14 -9.39 -3.66
C ILE A 291 7.65 -8.09 -3.04
N ALA A 292 7.15 -7.72 -1.86
CA ALA A 292 7.60 -6.51 -1.16
C ALA A 292 9.09 -6.58 -0.78
N GLY A 293 9.55 -7.71 -0.26
CA GLY A 293 10.96 -7.95 0.06
C GLY A 293 11.87 -7.91 -1.17
N SER A 294 11.45 -8.53 -2.27
CA SER A 294 12.19 -8.53 -3.54
C SER A 294 12.28 -7.11 -4.12
N ALA A 295 11.17 -6.35 -4.09
CA ALA A 295 11.13 -4.97 -4.56
C ALA A 295 12.08 -4.08 -3.76
N LEU A 296 12.09 -4.20 -2.43
CA LEU A 296 12.97 -3.44 -1.57
C LEU A 296 14.44 -3.85 -1.72
N SER A 297 14.71 -5.16 -1.78
CA SER A 297 16.05 -5.67 -2.04
C SER A 297 16.61 -5.20 -3.39
N ALA A 298 15.77 -5.17 -4.42
CA ALA A 298 16.14 -4.62 -5.71
C ALA A 298 16.46 -3.12 -5.61
N ALA A 299 15.62 -2.35 -4.90
CA ALA A 299 15.82 -0.92 -4.70
C ALA A 299 17.08 -0.59 -3.87
N ASN A 300 17.48 -1.47 -2.96
CA ASN A 300 18.68 -1.28 -2.14
C ASN A 300 20.00 -1.55 -2.89
N ARG A 301 19.95 -2.25 -4.04
CA ARG A 301 21.14 -2.50 -4.87
C ARG A 301 21.57 -1.29 -5.71
N ARG A 302 20.75 -0.28 -5.83
CA ARG A 302 21.03 1.00 -6.47
C ARG A 302 21.31 2.06 -5.38
#